data_415fedb4bbf1ba418315b52c582dceb2
#
_entry.id   415fedb4bbf1ba418315b52c582dceb2
#
_cell.length_a   1.000
_cell.length_b   1.000
_cell.length_c   1.000
_cell.angle_alpha   90.00
_cell.angle_beta   90.00
_cell.angle_gamma   90.00
#
_symmetry.space_group_name_H-M   'P 1'
#
loop_
_entity.id
_entity.type
_entity.pdbx_description
1 polymer ?
#
loop_
_entity_poly.entity_id
_entity_poly.type
_entity_poly.pdbx_seq_one_letter_code
_entity_poly.pdbx_strand_id
1 'polypeptide(L)'
;GQVKREAYGGSTKEQKLIVSGLEKDEQTITVTVSPRVYTREEADAVFYEVMEGMEERIRGKNESLQAVSQDLKLPSYLSEYGVRVRWHSSEPEFLSSAGTVDTEIKRAQEVVLQAELSAGEYRADFKLPVTLVPESLTSEEQKRKQFSEELVRLDRQQKYAEYLELPAEYQ
;
A
#
# COMPACT_ATOMS: atom_id res chain seq x y z
N GLY A 1 9.41 -34.76 20.10
CA GLY A 1 8.70 -34.15 18.94
C GLY A 1 8.67 -32.66 19.03
N GLN A 2 8.81 -31.97 17.92
CA GLN A 2 8.67 -30.50 17.85
C GLN A 2 7.27 -30.15 17.37
N VAL A 3 6.60 -29.25 18.08
CA VAL A 3 5.31 -28.70 17.69
C VAL A 3 5.55 -27.37 16.94
N LYS A 4 5.19 -27.34 15.66
CA LYS A 4 5.33 -26.12 14.85
C LYS A 4 4.11 -25.22 15.09
N ARG A 5 4.35 -24.00 15.55
CA ARG A 5 3.31 -22.97 15.66
C ARG A 5 2.98 -22.38 14.30
N GLU A 6 1.72 -22.02 14.11
CA GLU A 6 1.29 -21.21 12.97
C GLU A 6 1.96 -19.82 12.99
N ALA A 7 2.02 -19.19 11.81
CA ALA A 7 2.51 -17.83 11.67
C ALA A 7 1.66 -16.83 12.48
N TYR A 8 2.14 -15.60 12.57
CA TYR A 8 1.40 -14.49 13.19
C TYR A 8 0.01 -14.33 12.57
N GLY A 9 -1.01 -14.12 13.41
CA GLY A 9 -2.40 -13.98 12.97
C GLY A 9 -3.07 -15.28 12.50
N GLY A 10 -2.37 -16.42 12.55
CA GLY A 10 -2.94 -17.73 12.25
C GLY A 10 -3.99 -18.19 13.26
N SER A 11 -4.61 -19.32 13.01
CA SER A 11 -5.60 -19.92 13.91
C SER A 11 -4.95 -20.85 14.94
N THR A 12 -5.57 -20.96 16.10
CA THR A 12 -5.24 -22.00 17.09
C THR A 12 -5.57 -23.37 16.52
N LYS A 13 -4.64 -24.33 16.67
CA LYS A 13 -4.81 -25.71 16.23
C LYS A 13 -4.74 -26.67 17.40
N GLU A 14 -5.57 -27.70 17.35
CA GLU A 14 -5.45 -28.84 18.26
C GLU A 14 -4.58 -29.92 17.62
N GLN A 15 -3.58 -30.39 18.35
CA GLN A 15 -2.75 -31.52 17.97
C GLN A 15 -2.93 -32.65 18.96
N LYS A 16 -3.16 -33.86 18.43
CA LYS A 16 -3.18 -35.09 19.23
C LYS A 16 -1.78 -35.65 19.27
N LEU A 17 -1.24 -35.77 20.46
CA LEU A 17 0.04 -36.42 20.74
C LEU A 17 -0.22 -37.82 21.32
N ILE A 18 0.40 -38.83 20.74
CA ILE A 18 0.39 -40.18 21.28
C ILE A 18 1.64 -40.34 22.14
N VAL A 19 1.46 -40.54 23.41
CA VAL A 19 2.55 -40.82 24.36
C VAL A 19 2.54 -42.30 24.69
N SER A 20 3.60 -42.99 24.27
CA SER A 20 3.78 -44.43 24.57
C SER A 20 4.66 -44.56 25.79
N GLY A 21 4.13 -45.19 26.85
CA GLY A 21 4.87 -45.56 28.06
C GLY A 21 5.63 -46.87 27.91
N LEU A 22 6.46 -47.20 28.91
CA LEU A 22 7.25 -48.45 28.95
C LEU A 22 6.39 -49.74 29.01
N GLU A 23 5.11 -49.62 29.40
CA GLU A 23 4.16 -50.75 29.55
C GLU A 23 3.16 -50.89 28.39
N LYS A 24 3.45 -50.32 27.19
CA LYS A 24 2.59 -50.38 25.99
C LYS A 24 1.25 -49.67 26.08
N ASP A 25 0.98 -48.92 27.12
CA ASP A 25 -0.21 -48.11 27.20
C ASP A 25 0.00 -46.80 26.38
N GLU A 26 -0.75 -46.70 25.28
CA GLU A 26 -0.78 -45.49 24.47
C GLU A 26 -1.83 -44.51 25.03
N GLN A 27 -1.37 -43.34 25.48
CA GLN A 27 -2.25 -42.28 25.89
C GLN A 27 -2.28 -41.19 24.83
N THR A 28 -3.47 -40.80 24.41
CA THR A 28 -3.67 -39.66 23.49
C THR A 28 -3.90 -38.40 24.30
N ILE A 29 -2.98 -37.44 24.18
CA ILE A 29 -3.09 -36.13 24.79
C ILE A 29 -3.42 -35.12 23.70
N THR A 30 -4.50 -34.34 23.87
CA THR A 30 -4.82 -33.23 22.99
C THR A 30 -4.13 -31.98 23.51
N VAL A 31 -3.29 -31.38 22.67
CA VAL A 31 -2.56 -30.15 22.99
C VAL A 31 -3.05 -29.02 22.08
N THR A 32 -3.48 -27.95 22.68
CA THR A 32 -3.89 -26.73 21.96
C THR A 32 -2.66 -25.87 21.66
N VAL A 33 -2.37 -25.67 20.39
CA VAL A 33 -1.23 -24.88 19.92
C VAL A 33 -1.73 -23.55 19.41
N SER A 34 -1.46 -22.50 20.17
CA SER A 34 -1.76 -21.14 19.76
C SER A 34 -0.77 -20.66 18.68
N PRO A 35 -1.20 -19.80 17.76
CA PRO A 35 -0.31 -19.19 16.79
C PRO A 35 0.79 -18.37 17.48
N ARG A 36 1.79 -17.96 16.70
CA ARG A 36 2.81 -17.05 17.19
C ARG A 36 2.18 -15.68 17.44
N VAL A 37 2.52 -15.04 18.55
CA VAL A 37 2.11 -13.68 18.90
C VAL A 37 3.31 -12.76 18.82
N TYR A 38 3.10 -11.53 18.40
CA TYR A 38 4.14 -10.51 18.36
C TYR A 38 4.53 -10.08 19.77
N THR A 39 5.79 -9.74 19.98
CA THR A 39 6.20 -8.85 21.05
C THR A 39 5.89 -7.40 20.67
N ARG A 40 6.03 -6.45 21.58
CA ARG A 40 5.81 -5.02 21.31
C ARG A 40 6.75 -4.52 20.22
N GLU A 41 8.04 -4.82 20.36
CA GLU A 41 9.08 -4.40 19.41
C GLU A 41 8.88 -5.02 18.02
N GLU A 42 8.48 -6.30 17.96
CA GLU A 42 8.18 -6.96 16.69
C GLU A 42 6.95 -6.33 16.02
N ALA A 43 5.90 -6.02 16.79
CA ALA A 43 4.69 -5.40 16.25
C ALA A 43 4.98 -4.00 15.71
N ASP A 44 5.72 -3.18 16.46
CA ASP A 44 6.09 -1.83 16.03
C ASP A 44 6.94 -1.89 14.75
N ALA A 45 7.93 -2.77 14.65
CA ALA A 45 8.74 -2.95 13.45
C ALA A 45 7.91 -3.35 12.24
N VAL A 46 6.98 -4.30 12.40
CA VAL A 46 6.08 -4.75 11.33
C VAL A 46 5.13 -3.64 10.90
N PHE A 47 4.61 -2.83 11.81
CA PHE A 47 3.75 -1.70 11.45
C PHE A 47 4.48 -0.67 10.58
N TYR A 48 5.73 -0.36 10.90
CA TYR A 48 6.55 0.52 10.05
C TYR A 48 6.82 -0.09 8.67
N GLU A 49 7.21 -1.36 8.60
CA GLU A 49 7.44 -2.06 7.34
C GLU A 49 6.18 -2.09 6.46
N VAL A 50 5.01 -2.37 7.06
CA VAL A 50 3.73 -2.33 6.37
C VAL A 50 3.45 -0.94 5.80
N MET A 51 3.76 0.12 6.55
CA MET A 51 3.48 1.48 6.12
C MET A 51 4.43 1.99 5.05
N GLU A 52 5.69 1.57 5.03
CA GLU A 52 6.63 1.89 3.94
C GLU A 52 6.13 1.41 2.57
N GLY A 53 5.51 0.24 2.50
CA GLY A 53 4.93 -0.31 1.28
C GLY A 53 3.46 0.04 1.03
N MET A 54 2.82 0.82 1.92
CA MET A 54 1.37 0.99 1.90
C MET A 54 0.88 1.79 0.69
N GLU A 55 1.57 2.85 0.31
CA GLU A 55 1.19 3.67 -0.86
C GLU A 55 1.07 2.82 -2.13
N GLU A 56 2.06 1.98 -2.41
CA GLU A 56 2.07 1.13 -3.60
C GLU A 56 0.93 0.10 -3.58
N ARG A 57 0.59 -0.41 -2.41
CA ARG A 57 -0.50 -1.38 -2.22
C ARG A 57 -1.87 -0.77 -2.45
N ILE A 58 -2.09 0.48 -1.99
CA ILE A 58 -3.42 1.10 -2.00
C ILE A 58 -3.69 1.98 -3.21
N ARG A 59 -2.68 2.50 -3.89
CA ARG A 59 -2.85 3.44 -5.03
C ARG A 59 -3.69 2.90 -6.18
N GLY A 60 -3.83 1.59 -6.30
CA GLY A 60 -4.62 0.98 -7.36
C GLY A 60 -4.08 1.29 -8.76
N LYS A 61 -4.86 2.00 -9.57
CA LYS A 61 -4.49 2.46 -10.92
C LYS A 61 -3.94 3.90 -10.93
N ASN A 62 -3.91 4.58 -9.78
CA ASN A 62 -3.38 5.91 -9.68
C ASN A 62 -1.84 5.89 -9.69
N GLU A 63 -1.21 6.95 -10.17
CA GLU A 63 0.26 7.06 -10.20
C GLU A 63 0.83 7.25 -8.79
N SER A 64 0.15 8.05 -7.96
CA SER A 64 0.54 8.34 -6.58
C SER A 64 -0.68 8.73 -5.75
N LEU A 65 -0.51 8.85 -4.43
CA LEU A 65 -1.55 9.37 -3.54
C LEU A 65 -1.73 10.89 -3.63
N GLN A 66 -0.82 11.60 -4.31
CA GLN A 66 -0.91 13.04 -4.56
C GLN A 66 -1.72 13.39 -5.82
N ALA A 67 -2.17 12.39 -6.59
CA ALA A 67 -2.96 12.58 -7.81
C ALA A 67 -3.95 11.42 -7.99
N VAL A 68 -4.90 11.31 -7.07
CA VAL A 68 -5.89 10.23 -7.05
C VAL A 68 -7.15 10.67 -7.77
N SER A 69 -7.50 9.97 -8.84
CA SER A 69 -8.73 10.18 -9.62
C SER A 69 -9.60 8.91 -9.75
N GLN A 70 -9.08 7.78 -9.27
CA GLN A 70 -9.74 6.48 -9.32
C GLN A 70 -9.69 5.81 -7.94
N ASP A 71 -10.58 4.85 -7.72
CA ASP A 71 -10.70 4.12 -6.47
C ASP A 71 -9.37 3.56 -5.98
N LEU A 72 -9.15 3.69 -4.67
CA LEU A 72 -8.04 3.09 -3.96
C LEU A 72 -8.38 1.65 -3.56
N LYS A 73 -7.35 0.82 -3.42
CA LYS A 73 -7.48 -0.55 -2.94
C LYS A 73 -7.09 -0.61 -1.46
N LEU A 74 -8.04 -0.45 -0.58
CA LEU A 74 -7.80 -0.43 0.87
C LEU A 74 -7.93 -1.85 1.46
N PRO A 75 -6.82 -2.56 1.75
CA PRO A 75 -6.88 -3.89 2.34
C PRO A 75 -7.34 -3.81 3.79
N SER A 76 -8.19 -4.75 4.22
CA SER A 76 -8.58 -4.89 5.61
C SER A 76 -7.70 -5.87 6.40
N TYR A 77 -6.91 -6.69 5.71
CA TYR A 77 -6.02 -7.68 6.30
C TYR A 77 -4.82 -7.96 5.40
N LEU A 78 -3.65 -7.97 6.00
CA LEU A 78 -2.37 -8.29 5.37
C LEU A 78 -1.90 -9.64 5.91
N SER A 79 -2.18 -10.70 5.14
CA SER A 79 -1.96 -12.09 5.58
C SER A 79 -0.48 -12.43 5.77
N GLU A 80 0.41 -11.81 4.99
CA GLU A 80 1.86 -11.99 5.10
C GLU A 80 2.42 -11.52 6.46
N TYR A 81 1.75 -10.54 7.07
CA TYR A 81 2.14 -9.98 8.37
C TYR A 81 1.17 -10.36 9.51
N GLY A 82 0.02 -10.93 9.20
CA GLY A 82 -1.03 -11.17 10.20
C GLY A 82 -1.60 -9.87 10.80
N VAL A 83 -1.52 -8.76 10.07
CA VAL A 83 -1.95 -7.42 10.47
C VAL A 83 -3.33 -7.11 9.91
N ARG A 84 -4.22 -6.62 10.75
CA ARG A 84 -5.51 -6.06 10.32
C ARG A 84 -5.37 -4.56 10.15
N VAL A 85 -6.03 -4.02 9.13
CA VAL A 85 -6.04 -2.59 8.84
C VAL A 85 -7.49 -2.10 8.84
N ARG A 86 -7.75 -1.06 9.61
CA ARG A 86 -9.02 -0.34 9.58
C ARG A 86 -8.79 1.06 9.04
N TRP A 87 -9.60 1.47 8.08
CA TRP A 87 -9.45 2.74 7.40
C TRP A 87 -10.49 3.73 7.85
N HIS A 88 -10.08 4.98 8.03
CA HIS A 88 -10.94 6.12 8.28
C HIS A 88 -10.53 7.25 7.34
N SER A 89 -11.52 7.93 6.76
CA SER A 89 -11.30 9.11 5.93
C SER A 89 -11.70 10.37 6.69
N SER A 90 -10.92 11.45 6.55
CA SER A 90 -11.31 12.76 7.07
C SER A 90 -12.50 13.37 6.32
N GLU A 91 -12.67 12.98 5.06
CA GLU A 91 -13.72 13.49 4.17
C GLU A 91 -14.40 12.29 3.45
N PRO A 92 -15.30 11.57 4.14
CA PRO A 92 -15.92 10.37 3.59
C PRO A 92 -16.79 10.62 2.35
N GLU A 93 -17.22 11.87 2.13
CA GLU A 93 -18.00 12.28 0.97
C GLU A 93 -17.16 12.22 -0.31
N PHE A 94 -15.88 12.58 -0.24
CA PHE A 94 -14.97 12.58 -1.38
C PHE A 94 -14.18 11.27 -1.52
N LEU A 95 -13.79 10.67 -0.40
CA LEU A 95 -13.08 9.41 -0.34
C LEU A 95 -13.62 8.57 0.80
N SER A 96 -14.30 7.48 0.48
CA SER A 96 -14.84 6.59 1.50
C SER A 96 -13.76 5.77 2.21
N SER A 97 -14.07 5.24 3.40
CA SER A 97 -13.19 4.27 4.10
C SER A 97 -13.07 2.91 3.40
N ALA A 98 -13.83 2.67 2.34
CA ALA A 98 -13.68 1.52 1.46
C ALA A 98 -12.75 1.81 0.27
N GLY A 99 -12.31 3.06 0.09
CA GLY A 99 -11.44 3.48 -1.01
C GLY A 99 -12.18 4.02 -2.23
N THR A 100 -13.49 4.15 -2.19
CA THR A 100 -14.27 4.70 -3.30
C THR A 100 -14.09 6.21 -3.36
N VAL A 101 -13.72 6.72 -4.54
CA VAL A 101 -13.50 8.13 -4.82
C VAL A 101 -14.75 8.72 -5.47
N ASP A 102 -15.18 9.90 -5.02
CA ASP A 102 -16.22 10.68 -5.71
C ASP A 102 -15.65 11.23 -7.02
N THR A 103 -16.22 10.81 -8.15
CA THR A 103 -15.81 11.23 -9.48
C THR A 103 -16.37 12.58 -9.89
N GLU A 104 -17.30 13.17 -9.12
CA GLU A 104 -17.94 14.45 -9.42
C GLU A 104 -17.17 15.66 -8.85
N ILE A 105 -16.00 15.43 -8.23
CA ILE A 105 -15.15 16.53 -7.75
C ILE A 105 -14.73 17.44 -8.90
N LYS A 106 -14.85 18.75 -8.68
CA LYS A 106 -14.56 19.79 -9.70
C LYS A 106 -13.19 20.44 -9.52
N ARG A 107 -12.55 20.22 -8.38
CA ARG A 107 -11.25 20.79 -8.01
C ARG A 107 -10.52 19.81 -7.10
N ALA A 108 -9.21 19.95 -7.04
CA ALA A 108 -8.39 19.13 -6.13
C ALA A 108 -8.87 19.27 -4.68
N GLN A 109 -8.93 18.12 -3.96
CA GLN A 109 -9.32 18.02 -2.56
C GLN A 109 -8.24 17.28 -1.80
N GLU A 110 -7.84 17.84 -0.66
CA GLU A 110 -6.93 17.17 0.26
C GLU A 110 -7.75 16.35 1.27
N VAL A 111 -7.45 15.07 1.37
CA VAL A 111 -8.10 14.14 2.29
C VAL A 111 -7.02 13.40 3.09
N VAL A 112 -7.26 13.17 4.36
CA VAL A 112 -6.37 12.34 5.19
C VAL A 112 -7.02 10.98 5.40
N LEU A 113 -6.36 9.92 4.91
CA LEU A 113 -6.68 8.55 5.28
C LEU A 113 -5.93 8.19 6.56
N GLN A 114 -6.64 7.75 7.57
CA GLN A 114 -6.06 7.16 8.77
C GLN A 114 -6.12 5.64 8.68
N ALA A 115 -4.97 4.99 8.82
CA ALA A 115 -4.84 3.54 8.91
C ALA A 115 -4.60 3.14 10.36
N GLU A 116 -5.59 2.49 10.99
CA GLU A 116 -5.42 1.81 12.28
C GLU A 116 -4.94 0.39 12.02
N LEU A 117 -3.69 0.10 12.33
CA LEU A 117 -3.10 -1.24 12.23
C LEU A 117 -3.25 -1.99 13.55
N SER A 118 -3.53 -3.29 13.47
CA SER A 118 -3.59 -4.13 14.67
C SER A 118 -3.01 -5.53 14.42
N ALA A 119 -2.19 -5.99 15.38
CA ALA A 119 -1.57 -7.31 15.41
C ALA A 119 -1.65 -7.87 16.83
N GLY A 120 -2.58 -8.81 17.06
CA GLY A 120 -2.90 -9.27 18.41
C GLY A 120 -3.48 -8.14 19.26
N GLU A 121 -2.79 -7.83 20.36
CA GLU A 121 -3.17 -6.74 21.30
C GLU A 121 -2.55 -5.39 20.94
N TYR A 122 -1.57 -5.37 20.04
CA TYR A 122 -0.85 -4.15 19.64
C TYR A 122 -1.57 -3.40 18.55
N ARG A 123 -1.52 -2.07 18.61
CA ARG A 123 -2.15 -1.16 17.66
C ARG A 123 -1.25 0.02 17.38
N ALA A 124 -1.36 0.55 16.17
CA ALA A 124 -0.72 1.80 15.76
C ALA A 124 -1.60 2.52 14.74
N ASP A 125 -1.58 3.85 14.79
CA ASP A 125 -2.32 4.73 13.89
C ASP A 125 -1.35 5.49 13.00
N PHE A 126 -1.63 5.50 11.70
CA PHE A 126 -0.86 6.23 10.70
C PHE A 126 -1.78 7.13 9.88
N LYS A 127 -1.25 8.27 9.45
CA LYS A 127 -1.96 9.21 8.60
C LYS A 127 -1.29 9.29 7.23
N LEU A 128 -2.09 9.13 6.19
CA LEU A 128 -1.70 9.18 4.81
C LEU A 128 -2.41 10.37 4.14
N PRO A 129 -1.69 11.44 3.79
CA PRO A 129 -2.28 12.51 3.01
C PRO A 129 -2.55 12.02 1.58
N VAL A 130 -3.75 12.30 1.10
CA VAL A 130 -4.22 11.95 -0.24
C VAL A 130 -4.76 13.20 -0.91
N THR A 131 -4.35 13.46 -2.14
CA THR A 131 -4.91 14.54 -2.94
C THR A 131 -5.77 13.94 -4.05
N LEU A 132 -7.08 14.17 -3.96
CA LEU A 132 -8.02 13.80 -5.01
C LEU A 132 -7.99 14.85 -6.10
N VAL A 133 -7.95 14.41 -7.35
CA VAL A 133 -7.96 15.30 -8.52
C VAL A 133 -9.08 14.91 -9.48
N PRO A 134 -9.77 15.88 -10.12
CA PRO A 134 -10.74 15.56 -11.16
C PRO A 134 -10.09 14.78 -12.30
N GLU A 135 -10.80 13.79 -12.84
CA GLU A 135 -10.30 12.98 -13.97
C GLU A 135 -9.95 13.82 -15.19
N SER A 136 -10.68 14.92 -15.41
CA SER A 136 -10.41 15.89 -16.47
C SER A 136 -9.07 16.62 -16.32
N LEU A 137 -8.61 16.86 -15.09
CA LEU A 137 -7.33 17.53 -14.82
C LEU A 137 -6.14 16.60 -15.06
N THR A 138 -6.24 15.33 -14.69
CA THR A 138 -5.18 14.34 -14.98
C THR A 138 -4.92 14.22 -16.48
N SER A 139 -5.98 14.20 -17.29
CA SER A 139 -5.86 14.18 -18.76
C SER A 139 -5.27 15.47 -19.34
N GLU A 140 -5.59 16.64 -18.77
CA GLU A 140 -5.03 17.91 -19.22
C GLU A 140 -3.58 18.13 -18.78
N GLU A 141 -3.21 17.72 -17.55
CA GLU A 141 -1.83 17.80 -17.10
C GLU A 141 -0.92 16.87 -17.89
N GLN A 142 -1.37 15.66 -18.21
CA GLN A 142 -0.64 14.74 -19.08
C GLN A 142 -0.47 15.33 -20.49
N LYS A 143 -1.51 15.94 -21.05
CA LYS A 143 -1.43 16.65 -22.34
C LYS A 143 -0.47 17.83 -22.29
N ARG A 144 -0.50 18.64 -21.20
CA ARG A 144 0.44 19.75 -21.00
C ARG A 144 1.88 19.30 -20.88
N LYS A 145 2.11 18.19 -20.15
CA LYS A 145 3.44 17.60 -19.97
C LYS A 145 3.97 17.08 -21.31
N GLN A 146 3.16 16.31 -22.05
CA GLN A 146 3.52 15.85 -23.39
C GLN A 146 3.80 16.99 -24.35
N PHE A 147 2.97 18.05 -24.33
CA PHE A 147 3.15 19.23 -25.16
C PHE A 147 4.42 20.01 -24.78
N SER A 148 4.72 20.13 -23.48
CA SER A 148 5.96 20.75 -23.00
C SER A 148 7.21 19.97 -23.41
N GLU A 149 7.17 18.64 -23.33
CA GLU A 149 8.27 17.77 -23.76
C GLU A 149 8.49 17.84 -25.28
N GLU A 150 7.40 17.93 -26.05
CA GLU A 150 7.47 18.07 -27.51
C GLU A 150 7.99 19.43 -27.94
N LEU A 151 7.62 20.52 -27.26
CA LEU A 151 8.20 21.85 -27.47
C LEU A 151 9.71 21.88 -27.21
N VAL A 152 10.17 21.29 -26.12
CA VAL A 152 11.61 21.18 -25.80
C VAL A 152 12.34 20.37 -26.87
N ARG A 153 11.71 19.33 -27.41
CA ARG A 153 12.28 18.51 -28.49
C ARG A 153 12.38 19.31 -29.80
N LEU A 154 11.34 20.08 -30.15
CA LEU A 154 11.34 20.92 -31.34
C LEU A 154 12.36 22.05 -31.24
N ASP A 155 12.49 22.71 -30.09
CA ASP A 155 13.50 23.76 -29.83
C ASP A 155 14.92 23.22 -29.97
N ARG A 156 15.18 21.99 -29.51
CA ARG A 156 16.46 21.32 -29.73
C ARG A 156 16.70 21.03 -31.21
N GLN A 157 15.70 20.55 -31.94
CA GLN A 157 15.85 20.26 -33.37
C GLN A 157 16.11 21.54 -34.18
N GLN A 158 15.44 22.63 -33.84
CA GLN A 158 15.60 23.93 -34.49
C GLN A 158 17.00 24.53 -34.21
N LYS A 159 17.50 24.45 -33.00
CA LYS A 159 18.87 24.82 -32.65
C LYS A 159 19.91 23.97 -33.37
N TYR A 160 19.70 22.68 -33.54
CA TYR A 160 20.60 21.83 -34.33
C TYR A 160 20.56 22.15 -35.81
N ALA A 161 19.42 22.52 -36.39
CA ALA A 161 19.30 22.95 -37.77
C ALA A 161 20.05 24.28 -38.01
N GLU A 162 19.92 25.22 -37.09
CA GLU A 162 20.60 26.51 -37.13
C GLU A 162 22.12 26.39 -36.99
N TYR A 163 22.60 25.38 -36.26
CA TYR A 163 24.06 25.07 -36.17
C TYR A 163 24.62 24.39 -37.43
N LEU A 164 23.77 23.75 -38.24
CA LEU A 164 24.20 23.10 -39.49
C LEU A 164 24.12 24.03 -40.70
N GLU A 165 23.48 25.21 -40.59
CA GLU A 165 23.42 26.26 -41.64
C GLU A 165 24.42 27.41 -41.42
N LEU A 166 25.53 27.18 -40.72
CA LEU A 166 26.62 28.14 -40.71
C LEU A 166 27.21 28.22 -42.11
N PRO A 167 27.27 29.42 -42.72
CA PRO A 167 27.78 29.61 -44.07
C PRO A 167 29.26 29.21 -44.12
N ALA A 168 29.63 28.54 -45.20
CA ALA A 168 30.97 28.09 -45.51
C ALA A 168 31.90 29.28 -45.85
N GLU A 169 32.05 30.25 -44.97
CA GLU A 169 32.99 31.37 -45.10
C GLU A 169 33.98 31.42 -43.92
N TYR A 170 34.70 30.33 -43.73
CA TYR A 170 36.01 30.31 -43.10
C TYR A 170 36.82 29.15 -43.67
N GLN A 171 37.33 29.33 -44.88
CA GLN A 171 38.55 28.68 -45.40
C GLN A 171 39.64 29.71 -45.52
#